data_6cf69b397e836a62facf78f303f0bfd9
#
_entry.id   6cf69b397e836a62facf78f303f0bfd9
#
_cell.length_a   1.000
_cell.length_b   1.000
_cell.length_c   1.000
_cell.angle_alpha   90.00
_cell.angle_beta   90.00
_cell.angle_gamma   90.00
#
_symmetry.space_group_name_H-M   'P 1'
#
loop_
_entity.id
_entity.type
_entity.pdbx_description
1 polymer ?
#
loop_
_entity_poly.entity_id
_entity_poly.type
_entity_poly.pdbx_seq_one_letter_code
_entity_poly.pdbx_strand_id
1 'polypeptide(L)'
;MSTRGHGANVAVLVHGGTLTSTMWDPVRSRLAAPSIAVDLPGRRYKPADLASLTISDWVTSVVADIGEAGLTDVVLVGHSSGGYVLPGVAAALAADTAPALHGLVFVSATVPAHGERPLDYLREDIRTLARDHRELTLDSARGCTIGGLRSGEPPIETDLKIVENGPRMGLEAPLVLFERVSWAGFPTDVPRVYVRGLRDKVIPPELADRMVAAMGGAKVIDLDAGHRSHETNPAELAAVIDECCGIAL
;
A
#
# COMPACT_ATOMS: atom_id res chain seq x y z
N MET A 1 10.87 -20.20 33.82
CA MET A 1 10.08 -19.61 32.71
C MET A 1 10.78 -18.33 32.32
N SER A 2 11.53 -18.34 31.23
CA SER A 2 12.25 -17.15 30.73
C SER A 2 11.24 -16.28 30.00
N THR A 3 10.91 -15.12 30.53
CA THR A 3 10.23 -14.04 29.80
C THR A 3 11.23 -13.53 28.78
N ARG A 4 11.21 -14.07 27.56
CA ARG A 4 11.82 -13.36 26.42
C ARG A 4 11.13 -12.03 26.35
N GLY A 5 11.87 -10.95 26.62
CA GLY A 5 11.39 -9.62 26.32
C GLY A 5 11.08 -9.61 24.82
N HIS A 6 9.79 -9.51 24.50
CA HIS A 6 9.39 -9.34 23.09
C HIS A 6 9.95 -8.00 22.68
N GLY A 7 10.91 -8.01 21.75
CA GLY A 7 11.32 -6.81 21.05
C GLY A 7 10.10 -6.24 20.32
N ALA A 8 10.15 -4.94 19.98
CA ALA A 8 9.10 -4.32 19.19
C ALA A 8 8.94 -5.06 17.86
N ASN A 9 7.69 -5.22 17.39
CA ASN A 9 7.41 -5.79 16.08
C ASN A 9 8.01 -4.90 14.98
N VAL A 10 8.42 -5.50 13.87
CA VAL A 10 9.00 -4.76 12.74
C VAL A 10 7.89 -4.25 11.81
N ALA A 11 7.88 -2.96 11.53
CA ALA A 11 6.97 -2.39 10.54
C ALA A 11 7.46 -2.68 9.11
N VAL A 12 6.64 -3.37 8.32
CA VAL A 12 6.86 -3.60 6.89
C VAL A 12 6.03 -2.60 6.10
N LEU A 13 6.71 -1.64 5.48
CA LEU A 13 6.09 -0.46 4.88
C LEU A 13 5.98 -0.62 3.36
N VAL A 14 4.75 -0.73 2.85
CA VAL A 14 4.42 -0.91 1.44
C VAL A 14 3.94 0.43 0.85
N HIS A 15 4.61 0.90 -0.20
CA HIS A 15 4.32 2.19 -0.83
C HIS A 15 3.04 2.17 -1.67
N GLY A 16 2.54 3.37 -2.01
CA GLY A 16 1.41 3.58 -2.92
C GLY A 16 1.80 3.57 -4.39
N GLY A 17 0.81 3.72 -5.25
CA GLY A 17 0.97 3.79 -6.70
C GLY A 17 1.93 4.89 -7.14
N THR A 18 2.71 4.62 -8.17
CA THR A 18 3.76 5.49 -8.74
C THR A 18 4.89 5.89 -7.77
N LEU A 19 4.83 5.48 -6.51
CA LEU A 19 5.81 5.77 -5.48
C LEU A 19 6.83 4.63 -5.33
N THR A 20 7.84 4.85 -4.52
CA THR A 20 8.87 3.88 -4.13
C THR A 20 8.97 3.81 -2.60
N SER A 21 9.74 2.85 -2.09
CA SER A 21 10.01 2.70 -0.66
C SER A 21 10.45 4.00 0.03
N THR A 22 11.12 4.89 -0.71
CA THR A 22 11.63 6.18 -0.17
C THR A 22 10.54 7.17 0.23
N MET A 23 9.26 6.94 -0.18
CA MET A 23 8.16 7.75 0.32
C MET A 23 8.02 7.68 1.85
N TRP A 24 8.48 6.59 2.43
CA TRP A 24 8.40 6.35 3.87
C TRP A 24 9.53 7.01 4.68
N ASP A 25 10.56 7.58 4.04
CA ASP A 25 11.72 8.17 4.73
C ASP A 25 11.33 9.22 5.79
N PRO A 26 10.36 10.14 5.55
CA PRO A 26 9.93 11.10 6.57
C PRO A 26 9.31 10.43 7.80
N VAL A 27 8.57 9.34 7.61
CA VAL A 27 7.95 8.57 8.69
C VAL A 27 9.02 7.73 9.39
N ARG A 28 9.83 6.99 8.64
CA ARG A 28 10.90 6.12 9.17
C ARG A 28 11.90 6.87 10.05
N SER A 29 12.21 8.11 9.70
CA SER A 29 13.10 8.96 10.52
C SER A 29 12.53 9.32 11.90
N ARG A 30 11.23 8.99 12.15
CA ARG A 30 10.49 9.31 13.38
C ARG A 30 9.98 8.07 14.10
N LEU A 31 10.03 6.91 13.43
CA LEU A 31 9.64 5.64 14.05
C LEU A 31 10.63 5.26 15.17
N ALA A 32 10.08 4.83 16.29
CA ALA A 32 10.83 4.13 17.34
C ALA A 32 10.91 2.63 17.05
N ALA A 33 9.88 2.06 16.39
CA ALA A 33 9.87 0.67 15.96
C ALA A 33 10.90 0.43 14.82
N PRO A 34 11.54 -0.74 14.80
CA PRO A 34 12.32 -1.15 13.64
C PRO A 34 11.43 -1.25 12.41
N SER A 35 11.97 -0.93 11.23
CA SER A 35 11.16 -0.95 10.00
C SER A 35 11.97 -1.29 8.76
N ILE A 36 11.33 -1.98 7.82
CA ILE A 36 11.77 -2.07 6.44
C ILE A 36 10.75 -1.38 5.54
N ALA A 37 11.21 -0.70 4.49
CA ALA A 37 10.37 -0.18 3.44
C ALA A 37 10.69 -0.92 2.15
N VAL A 38 9.68 -1.55 1.55
CA VAL A 38 9.85 -2.43 0.40
C VAL A 38 9.48 -1.72 -0.90
N ASP A 39 10.21 -2.00 -1.97
CA ASP A 39 9.80 -1.64 -3.32
C ASP A 39 8.97 -2.78 -3.93
N LEU A 40 7.84 -2.44 -4.51
CA LEU A 40 7.06 -3.40 -5.30
C LEU A 40 7.74 -3.64 -6.66
N PRO A 41 7.56 -4.81 -7.28
CA PRO A 41 8.04 -5.07 -8.64
C PRO A 41 7.63 -3.97 -9.63
N GLY A 42 8.51 -3.63 -10.55
CA GLY A 42 8.37 -2.51 -11.46
C GLY A 42 8.92 -1.20 -10.91
N ARG A 43 9.47 -1.19 -9.70
CA ARG A 43 10.16 -0.04 -9.10
C ARG A 43 11.67 -0.14 -9.27
N ARG A 44 12.37 0.97 -8.99
CA ARG A 44 13.80 1.18 -9.23
C ARG A 44 14.69 -0.01 -8.86
N TYR A 45 14.47 -0.60 -7.69
CA TYR A 45 15.32 -1.68 -7.19
C TYR A 45 14.78 -3.09 -7.48
N LYS A 46 13.57 -3.16 -8.09
CA LYS A 46 12.93 -4.40 -8.52
C LYS A 46 12.38 -4.24 -9.94
N PRO A 47 13.26 -4.14 -10.96
CA PRO A 47 12.83 -4.01 -12.34
C PRO A 47 11.97 -5.21 -12.74
N ALA A 48 10.84 -4.96 -13.42
CA ALA A 48 9.94 -5.97 -13.92
C ALA A 48 9.16 -5.43 -15.12
N ASP A 49 8.61 -6.33 -15.93
CA ASP A 49 7.70 -5.95 -17.01
C ASP A 49 6.34 -5.52 -16.43
N LEU A 50 6.09 -4.23 -16.42
CA LEU A 50 4.85 -3.64 -15.88
C LEU A 50 3.60 -4.16 -16.56
N ALA A 51 3.67 -4.56 -17.84
CA ALA A 51 2.52 -5.02 -18.60
C ALA A 51 1.98 -6.37 -18.11
N SER A 52 2.81 -7.16 -17.44
CA SER A 52 2.45 -8.51 -16.97
C SER A 52 2.26 -8.61 -15.47
N LEU A 53 2.64 -7.58 -14.69
CA LEU A 53 2.57 -7.63 -13.22
C LEU A 53 1.13 -7.70 -12.70
N THR A 54 0.96 -8.58 -11.73
CA THR A 54 -0.29 -8.83 -11.01
C THR A 54 -0.17 -8.45 -9.53
N ILE A 55 -1.31 -8.37 -8.82
CA ILE A 55 -1.32 -8.22 -7.35
C ILE A 55 -0.60 -9.42 -6.69
N SER A 56 -0.76 -10.62 -7.26
CA SER A 56 -0.08 -11.82 -6.74
C SER A 56 1.44 -11.72 -6.82
N ASP A 57 1.98 -11.12 -7.88
CA ASP A 57 3.43 -10.88 -7.99
C ASP A 57 3.91 -9.89 -6.92
N TRP A 58 3.11 -8.86 -6.65
CA TRP A 58 3.40 -7.91 -5.59
C TRP A 58 3.37 -8.57 -4.21
N VAL A 59 2.36 -9.41 -3.94
CA VAL A 59 2.26 -10.18 -2.68
C VAL A 59 3.49 -11.07 -2.51
N THR A 60 3.84 -11.85 -3.53
CA THR A 60 5.00 -12.75 -3.53
C THR A 60 6.29 -11.97 -3.24
N SER A 61 6.45 -10.80 -3.85
CA SER A 61 7.62 -9.95 -3.64
C SER A 61 7.74 -9.44 -2.21
N VAL A 62 6.63 -8.99 -1.59
CA VAL A 62 6.65 -8.51 -0.20
C VAL A 62 6.93 -9.66 0.77
N VAL A 63 6.35 -10.83 0.55
CA VAL A 63 6.64 -12.04 1.36
C VAL A 63 8.12 -12.43 1.25
N ALA A 64 8.70 -12.37 0.05
CA ALA A 64 10.13 -12.64 -0.15
C ALA A 64 11.01 -11.63 0.62
N ASP A 65 10.71 -10.31 0.56
CA ASP A 65 11.45 -9.29 1.31
C ASP A 65 11.42 -9.55 2.83
N ILE A 66 10.26 -9.95 3.36
CA ILE A 66 10.10 -10.30 4.78
C ILE A 66 10.99 -11.50 5.14
N GLY A 67 10.99 -12.53 4.28
CA GLY A 67 11.81 -13.72 4.46
C GLY A 67 13.32 -13.44 4.36
N GLU A 68 13.73 -12.66 3.35
CA GLU A 68 15.13 -12.29 3.14
C GLU A 68 15.67 -11.41 4.30
N ALA A 69 14.80 -10.56 4.88
CA ALA A 69 15.14 -9.77 6.05
C ALA A 69 15.16 -10.60 7.35
N GLY A 70 14.75 -11.88 7.32
CA GLY A 70 14.71 -12.77 8.47
C GLY A 70 13.76 -12.30 9.58
N LEU A 71 12.66 -11.63 9.22
CA LEU A 71 11.72 -11.08 10.20
C LEU A 71 10.89 -12.21 10.81
N THR A 72 10.64 -12.11 12.12
CA THR A 72 9.85 -13.10 12.89
C THR A 72 8.53 -12.54 13.41
N ASP A 73 8.44 -11.21 13.59
CA ASP A 73 7.30 -10.53 14.18
C ASP A 73 7.06 -9.23 13.40
N VAL A 74 5.95 -9.13 12.69
CA VAL A 74 5.71 -8.03 11.76
C VAL A 74 4.36 -7.35 11.96
N VAL A 75 4.34 -6.04 11.63
CA VAL A 75 3.15 -5.25 11.38
C VAL A 75 3.20 -4.80 9.93
N LEU A 76 2.18 -5.11 9.14
CA LEU A 76 2.11 -4.67 7.74
C LEU A 76 1.49 -3.28 7.66
N VAL A 77 2.13 -2.38 6.93
CA VAL A 77 1.66 -1.01 6.72
C VAL A 77 1.58 -0.73 5.22
N GLY A 78 0.41 -0.35 4.73
CA GLY A 78 0.22 -0.06 3.30
C GLY A 78 -0.42 1.30 3.06
N HIS A 79 0.17 2.08 2.15
CA HIS A 79 -0.37 3.37 1.72
C HIS A 79 -1.06 3.23 0.36
N SER A 80 -2.24 3.86 0.19
CA SER A 80 -2.91 3.97 -1.10
C SER A 80 -3.05 2.60 -1.79
N SER A 81 -2.52 2.39 -3.00
CA SER A 81 -2.52 1.09 -3.70
C SER A 81 -1.74 -0.02 -2.97
N GLY A 82 -0.87 0.30 -2.02
CA GLY A 82 -0.28 -0.70 -1.11
C GLY A 82 -1.33 -1.50 -0.35
N GLY A 83 -2.55 -0.95 -0.18
CA GLY A 83 -3.68 -1.66 0.40
C GLY A 83 -4.17 -2.88 -0.39
N TYR A 84 -3.89 -2.96 -1.69
CA TYR A 84 -4.24 -4.15 -2.50
C TYR A 84 -3.44 -5.39 -2.08
N VAL A 85 -2.24 -5.16 -1.60
CA VAL A 85 -1.24 -6.19 -1.32
C VAL A 85 -1.42 -6.81 0.06
N LEU A 86 -1.79 -5.99 1.05
CA LEU A 86 -1.81 -6.41 2.45
C LEU A 86 -2.68 -7.64 2.73
N PRO A 87 -3.91 -7.79 2.17
CA PRO A 87 -4.71 -8.98 2.42
C PRO A 87 -4.02 -10.27 1.96
N GLY A 88 -3.39 -10.25 0.78
CA GLY A 88 -2.68 -11.39 0.23
C GLY A 88 -1.40 -11.74 1.03
N VAL A 89 -0.63 -10.72 1.45
CA VAL A 89 0.54 -10.92 2.30
C VAL A 89 0.11 -11.49 3.65
N ALA A 90 -0.94 -10.93 4.27
CA ALA A 90 -1.45 -11.43 5.55
C ALA A 90 -1.90 -12.90 5.45
N ALA A 91 -2.58 -13.28 4.36
CA ALA A 91 -2.99 -14.66 4.10
C ALA A 91 -1.78 -15.59 3.92
N ALA A 92 -0.75 -15.15 3.19
CA ALA A 92 0.46 -15.93 3.00
C ALA A 92 1.22 -16.16 4.34
N LEU A 93 1.36 -15.12 5.16
CA LEU A 93 1.99 -15.23 6.47
C LEU A 93 1.19 -16.12 7.45
N ALA A 94 -0.15 -16.07 7.37
CA ALA A 94 -1.01 -16.91 8.20
C ALA A 94 -0.96 -18.41 7.82
N ALA A 95 -0.55 -18.74 6.60
CA ALA A 95 -0.39 -20.13 6.17
C ALA A 95 0.89 -20.78 6.71
N ASP A 96 1.86 -19.98 7.14
CA ASP A 96 3.14 -20.43 7.68
C ASP A 96 3.21 -20.22 9.20
N THR A 97 4.18 -20.86 9.86
CA THR A 97 4.40 -20.73 11.30
C THR A 97 5.22 -19.50 11.69
N ALA A 98 5.84 -18.83 10.73
CA ALA A 98 6.63 -17.60 10.88
C ALA A 98 6.72 -16.87 9.52
N PRO A 99 6.75 -15.51 9.52
CA PRO A 99 6.69 -14.64 10.70
C PRO A 99 5.27 -14.52 11.29
N ALA A 100 5.18 -14.18 12.57
CA ALA A 100 3.92 -13.84 13.23
C ALA A 100 3.44 -12.45 12.77
N LEU A 101 2.19 -12.37 12.35
CA LEU A 101 1.54 -11.10 11.97
C LEU A 101 0.79 -10.52 13.17
N HIS A 102 1.21 -9.34 13.64
CA HIS A 102 0.68 -8.69 14.83
C HIS A 102 -0.34 -7.59 14.53
N GLY A 103 -0.38 -7.08 13.30
CA GLY A 103 -1.34 -6.05 12.91
C GLY A 103 -1.22 -5.61 11.46
N LEU A 104 -2.25 -4.91 11.00
CA LEU A 104 -2.29 -4.24 9.71
C LEU A 104 -2.65 -2.77 9.89
N VAL A 105 -1.92 -1.89 9.23
CA VAL A 105 -2.17 -0.44 9.19
C VAL A 105 -2.41 -0.02 7.75
N PHE A 106 -3.60 0.43 7.47
CA PHE A 106 -4.02 0.95 6.17
C PHE A 106 -3.99 2.48 6.20
N VAL A 107 -3.04 3.09 5.48
CA VAL A 107 -2.84 4.54 5.49
C VAL A 107 -3.42 5.16 4.23
N SER A 108 -4.55 5.85 4.32
CA SER A 108 -5.24 6.37 3.13
C SER A 108 -5.25 5.33 2.01
N ALA A 109 -5.53 4.08 2.36
CA ALA A 109 -5.31 2.93 1.49
C ALA A 109 -6.58 2.53 0.75
N THR A 110 -6.45 2.10 -0.50
CA THR A 110 -7.54 1.44 -1.21
C THR A 110 -7.54 -0.03 -0.85
N VAL A 111 -8.64 -0.49 -0.26
CA VAL A 111 -8.80 -1.86 0.22
C VAL A 111 -10.07 -2.45 -0.38
N PRO A 112 -10.01 -3.02 -1.60
CA PRO A 112 -11.16 -3.65 -2.22
C PRO A 112 -11.69 -4.83 -1.41
N ALA A 113 -13.00 -5.00 -1.37
CA ALA A 113 -13.60 -6.18 -0.78
C ALA A 113 -13.18 -7.45 -1.53
N HIS A 114 -13.35 -8.60 -0.89
CA HIS A 114 -13.04 -9.89 -1.52
C HIS A 114 -13.78 -10.04 -2.85
N GLY A 115 -13.04 -10.32 -3.93
CA GLY A 115 -13.55 -10.49 -5.27
C GLY A 115 -13.83 -9.19 -6.03
N GLU A 116 -13.65 -8.02 -5.43
CA GLU A 116 -13.73 -6.72 -6.10
C GLU A 116 -12.37 -6.30 -6.67
N ARG A 117 -12.38 -5.32 -7.55
CA ARG A 117 -11.19 -4.81 -8.23
C ARG A 117 -10.81 -3.44 -7.68
N PRO A 118 -9.52 -3.09 -7.64
CA PRO A 118 -9.09 -1.73 -7.34
C PRO A 118 -9.79 -0.67 -8.21
N LEU A 119 -10.03 -0.99 -9.49
CA LEU A 119 -10.73 -0.13 -10.43
C LEU A 119 -12.11 0.32 -9.92
N ASP A 120 -12.82 -0.53 -9.19
CA ASP A 120 -14.17 -0.26 -8.71
C ASP A 120 -14.22 0.80 -7.59
N TYR A 121 -13.04 1.14 -7.03
CA TYR A 121 -12.82 2.15 -5.99
C TYR A 121 -12.23 3.46 -6.50
N LEU A 122 -11.93 3.56 -7.79
CA LEU A 122 -11.49 4.80 -8.40
C LEU A 122 -12.66 5.74 -8.65
N ARG A 123 -12.36 7.03 -8.77
CA ARG A 123 -13.35 8.03 -9.20
C ARG A 123 -13.96 7.63 -10.55
N GLU A 124 -15.24 7.99 -10.76
CA GLU A 124 -15.99 7.59 -11.96
C GLU A 124 -15.30 8.03 -13.26
N ASP A 125 -14.79 9.25 -13.31
CA ASP A 125 -14.08 9.78 -14.47
C ASP A 125 -12.83 8.95 -14.83
N ILE A 126 -12.06 8.54 -13.83
CA ILE A 126 -10.88 7.69 -14.00
C ILE A 126 -11.28 6.25 -14.36
N ARG A 127 -12.33 5.74 -13.71
CA ARG A 127 -12.86 4.40 -13.96
C ARG A 127 -13.39 4.26 -15.38
N THR A 128 -14.14 5.23 -15.86
CA THR A 128 -14.64 5.28 -17.25
C THR A 128 -13.48 5.33 -18.21
N LEU A 129 -12.53 6.25 -18.01
CA LEU A 129 -11.35 6.39 -18.87
C LEU A 129 -10.52 5.09 -18.91
N ALA A 130 -10.29 4.45 -17.77
CA ALA A 130 -9.55 3.19 -17.70
C ALA A 130 -10.28 2.04 -18.40
N ARG A 131 -11.62 2.01 -18.38
CA ARG A 131 -12.41 1.01 -19.11
C ARG A 131 -12.41 1.24 -20.61
N ASP A 132 -12.64 2.49 -21.02
CA ASP A 132 -12.74 2.87 -22.45
C ASP A 132 -11.39 2.75 -23.17
N HIS A 133 -10.31 2.93 -22.43
CA HIS A 133 -8.94 2.88 -22.93
C HIS A 133 -8.11 1.75 -22.31
N ARG A 134 -8.75 0.60 -22.01
CA ARG A 134 -8.08 -0.53 -21.39
C ARG A 134 -6.81 -0.96 -22.14
N GLU A 135 -6.86 -0.97 -23.45
CA GLU A 135 -5.71 -1.32 -24.30
C GLU A 135 -4.62 -0.26 -24.21
N LEU A 136 -5.00 1.04 -24.20
CA LEU A 136 -4.04 2.13 -23.96
C LEU A 136 -3.49 2.08 -22.53
N THR A 137 -4.29 1.69 -21.56
CA THR A 137 -3.84 1.49 -20.17
C THR A 137 -2.90 0.30 -20.07
N LEU A 138 -3.12 -0.75 -20.85
CA LEU A 138 -2.24 -1.91 -20.95
C LEU A 138 -1.00 -1.62 -21.83
N ASP A 139 -1.16 -0.88 -22.91
CA ASP A 139 -0.06 -0.43 -23.78
C ASP A 139 0.77 0.69 -23.13
N SER A 140 0.19 1.44 -22.22
CA SER A 140 0.87 2.49 -21.46
C SER A 140 1.86 1.96 -20.41
N ALA A 141 1.89 0.65 -20.20
CA ALA A 141 3.04 -0.01 -19.58
C ALA A 141 4.37 0.32 -20.27
N ARG A 142 4.29 0.95 -21.46
CA ARG A 142 5.43 1.56 -22.16
C ARG A 142 5.78 2.97 -21.68
N GLY A 143 5.14 3.51 -20.65
CA GLY A 143 5.55 4.79 -20.10
C GLY A 143 4.49 5.72 -19.52
N CYS A 144 3.23 5.30 -19.35
CA CYS A 144 2.18 6.18 -18.79
C CYS A 144 1.72 5.76 -17.42
N THR A 145 1.64 6.69 -16.49
CA THR A 145 1.00 6.51 -15.20
C THR A 145 -0.50 6.82 -15.28
N ILE A 146 -1.31 6.15 -14.47
CA ILE A 146 -2.73 6.50 -14.26
C ILE A 146 -2.87 7.93 -13.74
N GLY A 147 -1.80 8.51 -13.17
CA GLY A 147 -1.72 9.92 -12.77
C GLY A 147 -1.80 10.88 -13.95
N GLY A 148 -1.21 10.55 -15.11
CA GLY A 148 -1.30 11.36 -16.33
C GLY A 148 -2.73 11.46 -16.87
N LEU A 149 -3.57 10.47 -16.63
CA LEU A 149 -4.99 10.50 -16.97
C LEU A 149 -5.81 11.51 -16.15
N ARG A 150 -5.27 12.05 -15.06
CA ARG A 150 -5.98 12.99 -14.17
C ARG A 150 -5.95 14.43 -14.64
N SER A 151 -4.95 14.82 -15.44
CA SER A 151 -4.72 16.21 -15.81
C SER A 151 -5.30 16.62 -17.13
N GLY A 152 -5.77 15.67 -17.96
CA GLY A 152 -6.16 15.95 -19.36
C GLY A 152 -4.99 16.34 -20.26
N GLU A 153 -3.75 16.30 -19.74
CA GLU A 153 -2.53 16.49 -20.51
C GLU A 153 -2.06 15.15 -21.10
N PRO A 154 -1.38 15.17 -22.23
CA PRO A 154 -0.82 13.94 -22.79
C PRO A 154 0.14 13.29 -21.79
N PRO A 155 -0.08 12.04 -21.42
CA PRO A 155 0.56 11.35 -20.28
C PRO A 155 2.09 11.35 -20.33
N ILE A 156 2.65 11.33 -21.54
CA ILE A 156 4.06 11.05 -21.79
C ILE A 156 5.00 12.14 -21.27
N GLU A 157 4.61 13.40 -21.34
CA GLU A 157 5.53 14.50 -21.00
C GLU A 157 5.64 14.71 -19.48
N THR A 158 4.55 14.54 -18.77
CA THR A 158 4.50 14.68 -17.31
C THR A 158 5.20 13.50 -16.63
N ASP A 159 5.04 12.29 -17.17
CA ASP A 159 5.60 11.07 -16.59
C ASP A 159 7.11 10.95 -16.82
N LEU A 160 7.61 11.37 -17.98
CA LEU A 160 9.05 11.46 -18.24
C LEU A 160 9.72 12.50 -17.32
N LYS A 161 9.10 13.66 -17.11
CA LYS A 161 9.61 14.66 -16.15
C LYS A 161 9.59 14.17 -14.70
N ILE A 162 8.64 13.34 -14.32
CA ILE A 162 8.56 12.71 -13.01
C ILE A 162 9.68 11.67 -12.84
N VAL A 163 9.96 10.86 -13.86
CA VAL A 163 11.05 9.88 -13.85
C VAL A 163 12.42 10.57 -13.87
N GLU A 164 12.56 11.68 -14.60
CA GLU A 164 13.82 12.44 -14.69
C GLU A 164 14.13 13.27 -13.43
N ASN A 165 13.09 13.80 -12.77
CA ASN A 165 13.26 14.76 -11.68
C ASN A 165 13.10 14.18 -10.27
N GLY A 166 12.78 12.91 -10.10
CA GLY A 166 12.58 12.35 -8.77
C GLY A 166 12.95 10.88 -8.60
N PRO A 167 13.87 10.56 -7.69
CA PRO A 167 14.14 9.17 -7.30
C PRO A 167 12.97 8.49 -6.57
N ARG A 168 11.82 9.18 -6.41
CA ARG A 168 10.70 8.80 -5.56
C ARG A 168 9.45 8.35 -6.30
N MET A 169 9.42 8.44 -7.62
CA MET A 169 8.25 8.06 -8.42
C MET A 169 8.62 7.00 -9.45
N GLY A 170 7.72 6.07 -9.68
CA GLY A 170 7.85 4.98 -10.63
C GLY A 170 6.62 4.87 -11.54
N LEU A 171 6.71 4.06 -12.56
CA LEU A 171 5.58 3.70 -13.41
C LEU A 171 4.65 2.75 -12.66
N GLU A 172 3.37 2.70 -13.05
CA GLU A 172 2.38 1.81 -12.44
C GLU A 172 2.12 0.58 -13.31
N ALA A 173 1.82 -0.55 -12.68
CA ALA A 173 1.43 -1.76 -13.34
C ALA A 173 -0.08 -1.73 -13.65
N PRO A 174 -0.51 -1.67 -14.92
CA PRO A 174 -1.92 -1.43 -15.25
C PRO A 174 -2.83 -2.61 -14.90
N LEU A 175 -2.35 -3.84 -14.97
CA LEU A 175 -3.17 -5.04 -14.73
C LEU A 175 -3.71 -5.10 -13.29
N VAL A 176 -2.98 -4.59 -12.31
CA VAL A 176 -3.40 -4.61 -10.90
C VAL A 176 -4.72 -3.90 -10.65
N LEU A 177 -5.11 -2.95 -11.51
CA LEU A 177 -6.41 -2.28 -11.41
C LEU A 177 -7.58 -3.18 -11.79
N PHE A 178 -7.35 -4.13 -12.70
CA PHE A 178 -8.39 -5.01 -13.26
C PHE A 178 -8.45 -6.37 -12.57
N GLU A 179 -7.47 -6.69 -11.74
CA GLU A 179 -7.41 -7.95 -10.99
C GLU A 179 -8.36 -7.89 -9.78
N ARG A 180 -8.92 -9.06 -9.41
CA ARG A 180 -9.77 -9.17 -8.23
C ARG A 180 -8.91 -9.42 -6.99
N VAL A 181 -9.07 -8.60 -5.97
CA VAL A 181 -8.37 -8.79 -4.69
C VAL A 181 -8.93 -10.02 -3.98
N SER A 182 -8.04 -10.86 -3.50
CA SER A 182 -8.40 -12.05 -2.72
C SER A 182 -8.15 -11.83 -1.22
N TRP A 183 -9.18 -12.18 -0.43
CA TRP A 183 -9.07 -12.27 1.03
C TRP A 183 -9.12 -13.74 1.49
N ALA A 184 -8.98 -14.70 0.57
CA ALA A 184 -8.92 -16.11 0.94
C ALA A 184 -7.72 -16.37 1.85
N GLY A 185 -7.95 -17.03 2.99
CA GLY A 185 -6.92 -17.29 3.99
C GLY A 185 -6.53 -16.09 4.87
N PHE A 186 -7.21 -14.93 4.70
CA PHE A 186 -6.93 -13.75 5.53
C PHE A 186 -7.25 -14.03 7.02
N PRO A 187 -6.32 -13.77 7.94
CA PRO A 187 -6.54 -13.97 9.38
C PRO A 187 -7.50 -12.90 9.94
N THR A 188 -8.67 -13.34 10.41
CA THR A 188 -9.73 -12.44 10.88
C THR A 188 -9.50 -11.87 12.28
N ASP A 189 -8.63 -12.49 13.06
CA ASP A 189 -8.28 -12.15 14.45
C ASP A 189 -7.13 -11.13 14.56
N VAL A 190 -6.44 -10.83 13.47
CA VAL A 190 -5.36 -9.84 13.45
C VAL A 190 -5.93 -8.43 13.55
N PRO A 191 -5.43 -7.58 14.49
CA PRO A 191 -5.85 -6.19 14.63
C PRO A 191 -5.65 -5.39 13.34
N ARG A 192 -6.62 -4.55 13.02
CA ARG A 192 -6.60 -3.67 11.85
C ARG A 192 -6.81 -2.23 12.26
N VAL A 193 -5.98 -1.35 11.73
CA VAL A 193 -6.08 0.10 11.88
C VAL A 193 -6.21 0.72 10.50
N TYR A 194 -7.13 1.64 10.34
CA TYR A 194 -7.26 2.46 9.14
C TYR A 194 -7.00 3.92 9.49
N VAL A 195 -5.90 4.46 8.98
CA VAL A 195 -5.56 5.89 9.12
C VAL A 195 -6.24 6.64 7.98
N ARG A 196 -7.23 7.47 8.32
CA ARG A 196 -8.06 8.21 7.38
C ARG A 196 -7.65 9.67 7.34
N GLY A 197 -7.32 10.19 6.15
CA GLY A 197 -7.09 11.61 5.96
C GLY A 197 -8.42 12.36 5.80
N LEU A 198 -8.73 13.27 6.71
CA LEU A 198 -10.00 14.03 6.67
C LEU A 198 -10.11 14.97 5.46
N ARG A 199 -8.99 15.33 4.85
CA ARG A 199 -8.92 16.18 3.65
C ARG A 199 -8.47 15.37 2.41
N ASP A 200 -8.52 14.05 2.48
CA ASP A 200 -8.14 13.19 1.35
C ASP A 200 -9.17 13.30 0.21
N LYS A 201 -8.71 13.79 -0.94
CA LYS A 201 -9.52 13.92 -2.16
C LYS A 201 -9.38 12.72 -3.10
N VAL A 202 -8.42 11.84 -2.84
CA VAL A 202 -8.21 10.62 -3.61
C VAL A 202 -9.06 9.49 -3.03
N ILE A 203 -9.03 9.35 -1.71
CA ILE A 203 -9.87 8.44 -0.94
C ILE A 203 -10.65 9.27 0.08
N PRO A 204 -11.79 9.82 -0.32
CA PRO A 204 -12.63 10.60 0.59
C PRO A 204 -13.08 9.76 1.81
N PRO A 205 -13.36 10.39 2.96
CA PRO A 205 -13.76 9.69 4.18
C PRO A 205 -14.88 8.67 3.98
N GLU A 206 -15.89 8.98 3.18
CA GLU A 206 -17.04 8.09 2.92
C GLU A 206 -16.62 6.83 2.15
N LEU A 207 -15.62 6.94 1.28
CA LEU A 207 -15.05 5.78 0.58
C LEU A 207 -14.21 4.94 1.53
N ALA A 208 -13.45 5.57 2.41
CA ALA A 208 -12.69 4.89 3.47
C ALA A 208 -13.63 4.10 4.39
N ASP A 209 -14.75 4.69 4.82
CA ASP A 209 -15.75 4.02 5.67
C ASP A 209 -16.33 2.78 5.00
N ARG A 210 -16.63 2.84 3.70
CA ARG A 210 -17.08 1.67 2.94
C ARG A 210 -16.04 0.54 2.94
N MET A 211 -14.77 0.87 2.75
CA MET A 211 -13.69 -0.11 2.75
C MET A 211 -13.47 -0.70 4.14
N VAL A 212 -13.52 0.12 5.19
CA VAL A 212 -13.44 -0.35 6.59
C VAL A 212 -14.58 -1.32 6.89
N ALA A 213 -15.80 -1.02 6.48
CA ALA A 213 -16.94 -1.93 6.65
C ALA A 213 -16.74 -3.24 5.87
N ALA A 214 -16.28 -3.17 4.63
CA ALA A 214 -16.06 -4.33 3.77
C ALA A 214 -14.96 -5.28 4.26
N MET A 215 -13.96 -4.77 4.98
CA MET A 215 -12.91 -5.60 5.59
C MET A 215 -13.29 -6.21 6.94
N GLY A 216 -14.56 -6.09 7.37
CA GLY A 216 -15.03 -6.60 8.66
C GLY A 216 -14.70 -5.70 9.86
N GLY A 217 -14.40 -4.43 9.60
CA GLY A 217 -14.07 -3.42 10.60
C GLY A 217 -12.57 -3.23 10.83
N ALA A 218 -12.23 -2.05 11.31
CA ALA A 218 -10.90 -1.65 11.75
C ALA A 218 -11.02 -0.51 12.78
N LYS A 219 -10.01 -0.32 13.65
CA LYS A 219 -9.89 0.93 14.42
C LYS A 219 -9.60 2.07 13.43
N VAL A 220 -10.48 3.05 13.32
CA VAL A 220 -10.26 4.22 12.46
C VAL A 220 -9.55 5.30 13.27
N ILE A 221 -8.49 5.85 12.70
CA ILE A 221 -7.74 6.99 13.24
C ILE A 221 -7.79 8.11 12.22
N ASP A 222 -8.37 9.24 12.61
CA ASP A 222 -8.50 10.43 11.76
C ASP A 222 -7.27 11.32 11.90
N LEU A 223 -6.70 11.71 10.75
CA LEU A 223 -5.67 12.73 10.69
C LEU A 223 -6.19 13.95 9.90
N ASP A 224 -5.88 15.13 10.36
CA ASP A 224 -6.11 16.36 9.60
C ASP A 224 -5.09 16.47 8.46
N ALA A 225 -5.20 15.56 7.50
CA ALA A 225 -4.28 15.36 6.40
C ALA A 225 -5.01 15.11 5.08
N GLY A 226 -4.30 15.33 3.98
CA GLY A 226 -4.69 14.85 2.66
C GLY A 226 -4.15 13.43 2.41
N HIS A 227 -4.18 13.00 1.13
CA HIS A 227 -3.74 11.66 0.71
C HIS A 227 -2.26 11.35 1.06
N ARG A 228 -1.41 12.37 1.13
CA ARG A 228 0.03 12.23 1.38
C ARG A 228 0.38 12.51 2.85
N SER A 229 -0.32 11.88 3.78
CA SER A 229 -0.07 12.05 5.22
C SER A 229 1.35 11.65 5.64
N HIS A 230 1.99 10.74 4.92
CA HIS A 230 3.40 10.38 5.11
C HIS A 230 4.38 11.56 4.90
N GLU A 231 3.98 12.61 4.17
CA GLU A 231 4.77 13.83 3.99
C GLU A 231 4.32 14.96 4.90
N THR A 232 3.00 15.14 5.05
CA THR A 232 2.44 16.28 5.78
C THR A 232 2.33 16.05 7.28
N ASN A 233 2.12 14.81 7.70
CA ASN A 233 1.88 14.39 9.09
C ASN A 233 2.76 13.20 9.50
N PRO A 234 4.09 13.20 9.19
CA PRO A 234 4.92 12.02 9.38
C PRO A 234 5.10 11.63 10.86
N ALA A 235 5.02 12.60 11.78
CA ALA A 235 5.17 12.32 13.21
C ALA A 235 3.93 11.61 13.78
N GLU A 236 2.74 12.10 13.46
CA GLU A 236 1.47 11.49 13.90
C GLU A 236 1.31 10.10 13.28
N LEU A 237 1.73 9.94 12.02
CA LEU A 237 1.69 8.64 11.37
C LEU A 237 2.69 7.65 11.97
N ALA A 238 3.90 8.11 12.33
CA ALA A 238 4.89 7.30 13.02
C ALA A 238 4.35 6.83 14.37
N ALA A 239 3.73 7.72 15.16
CA ALA A 239 3.13 7.36 16.45
C ALA A 239 2.07 6.26 16.33
N VAL A 240 1.20 6.33 15.30
CA VAL A 240 0.20 5.27 15.05
C VAL A 240 0.89 3.94 14.72
N ILE A 241 1.92 3.94 13.90
CA ILE A 241 2.65 2.73 13.52
C ILE A 241 3.38 2.15 14.75
N ASP A 242 4.02 2.99 15.55
CA ASP A 242 4.73 2.60 16.77
C ASP A 242 3.77 1.93 17.77
N GLU A 243 2.58 2.50 18.00
CA GLU A 243 1.52 1.88 18.84
C GLU A 243 1.17 0.48 18.33
N CYS A 244 0.99 0.32 17.00
CA CYS A 244 0.69 -0.97 16.40
C CYS A 244 1.85 -1.96 16.52
N CYS A 245 3.09 -1.49 16.56
CA CYS A 245 4.29 -2.31 16.76
C CYS A 245 4.55 -2.64 18.24
N GLY A 246 3.69 -2.20 19.16
CA GLY A 246 3.83 -2.47 20.60
C GLY A 246 4.79 -1.52 21.33
N ILE A 247 5.13 -0.38 20.72
CA ILE A 247 5.85 0.70 21.38
C ILE A 247 4.87 1.51 22.22
N ALA A 248 5.11 1.61 23.50
CA ALA A 248 4.39 2.53 24.38
C ALA A 248 4.90 3.95 24.13
N LEU A 249 3.99 4.88 23.83
CA LEU A 249 4.27 6.30 23.62
C LEU A 249 4.24 7.05 24.95
#